data_91696311af35cbb3bd2b6ba55b7179ac
#
_entry.id   91696311af35cbb3bd2b6ba55b7179ac
#
_cell.length_a   1.000
_cell.length_b   1.000
_cell.length_c   1.000
_cell.angle_alpha   90.00
_cell.angle_beta   90.00
_cell.angle_gamma   90.00
#
_symmetry.space_group_name_H-M   'P 1'
#
loop_
_entity.id
_entity.type
_entity.pdbx_description
1 polymer ?
#
loop_
_entity_poly.entity_id
_entity_poly.type
_entity_poly.pdbx_seq_one_letter_code
_entity_poly.pdbx_strand_id
1 'polypeptide(L)'
;MSVGHIEWGKFKIYHCEDSDLDGAPNLEFPFIPGSKFKAVNTGIDEAGVQVNYEDFVKGEDIVWTVSHDEVQYVVSGEAEIEYHLPPLMIETGKVVAKAGSVYLLPRGTRVVWRVLSDEPFRHLCICFPNPGYPIPVAESNKDAG
;
A
#
# COMPACT_ATOMS: atom_id res chain seq x y z
N MET A 1 6.42 -16.56 -30.81
CA MET A 1 6.60 -15.12 -31.06
C MET A 1 7.42 -14.92 -32.33
N SER A 2 6.97 -14.07 -33.22
CA SER A 2 7.73 -13.76 -34.42
C SER A 2 8.93 -12.86 -34.08
N VAL A 3 10.01 -13.00 -34.86
CA VAL A 3 11.18 -12.13 -34.76
C VAL A 3 10.74 -10.68 -35.01
N GLY A 4 11.14 -9.79 -34.16
CA GLY A 4 10.78 -8.37 -34.27
C GLY A 4 9.46 -7.98 -33.66
N HIS A 5 8.72 -8.95 -33.09
CA HIS A 5 7.50 -8.61 -32.36
C HIS A 5 7.86 -7.97 -31.02
N ILE A 6 7.35 -6.78 -30.77
CA ILE A 6 7.56 -6.04 -29.53
C ILE A 6 6.19 -5.75 -28.92
N GLU A 7 6.00 -6.18 -27.68
CA GLU A 7 4.83 -5.79 -26.90
C GLU A 7 5.12 -4.50 -26.16
N TRP A 8 4.35 -3.48 -26.47
CA TRP A 8 4.47 -2.19 -25.83
C TRP A 8 3.53 -2.15 -24.64
N GLY A 9 4.00 -1.56 -23.54
CA GLY A 9 3.15 -1.30 -22.39
C GLY A 9 2.01 -0.33 -22.75
N LYS A 10 0.97 -0.34 -21.93
CA LYS A 10 -0.17 0.55 -22.10
C LYS A 10 -0.06 1.69 -21.11
N PHE A 11 -0.47 2.88 -21.51
CA PHE A 11 -0.68 3.98 -20.57
C PHE A 11 -1.89 3.65 -19.69
N LYS A 12 -1.70 3.76 -18.39
CA LYS A 12 -2.78 3.57 -17.40
C LYS A 12 -2.80 4.76 -16.46
N ILE A 13 -3.99 5.18 -16.08
CA ILE A 13 -4.18 6.23 -15.11
C ILE A 13 -5.30 5.82 -14.16
N TYR A 14 -5.11 6.16 -12.88
CA TYR A 14 -6.13 6.02 -11.87
C TYR A 14 -6.19 7.31 -11.06
N HIS A 15 -7.38 7.86 -10.91
CA HIS A 15 -7.64 8.99 -10.03
C HIS A 15 -8.42 8.49 -8.83
N CYS A 16 -7.81 8.51 -7.65
CA CYS A 16 -8.45 8.08 -6.41
C CYS A 16 -9.29 9.21 -5.84
N GLU A 17 -10.59 9.00 -5.85
CA GLU A 17 -11.51 9.88 -5.13
C GLU A 17 -11.58 9.47 -3.66
N ASP A 18 -11.84 10.41 -2.76
CA ASP A 18 -12.01 10.09 -1.35
C ASP A 18 -13.10 9.04 -1.15
N SER A 19 -14.18 9.11 -1.93
CA SER A 19 -15.28 8.14 -1.86
C SER A 19 -14.86 6.71 -2.22
N ASP A 20 -13.80 6.52 -3.00
CA ASP A 20 -13.32 5.18 -3.34
C ASP A 20 -12.82 4.44 -2.10
N LEU A 21 -12.16 5.14 -1.20
CA LEU A 21 -11.70 4.57 0.06
C LEU A 21 -12.75 4.65 1.16
N ASP A 22 -13.43 5.78 1.29
CA ASP A 22 -14.45 5.96 2.33
C ASP A 22 -15.58 4.93 2.19
N GLY A 23 -15.96 4.60 0.97
CA GLY A 23 -16.98 3.61 0.66
C GLY A 23 -16.49 2.18 0.53
N ALA A 24 -15.19 1.94 0.61
CA ALA A 24 -14.64 0.61 0.45
C ALA A 24 -14.93 -0.26 1.69
N PRO A 25 -15.12 -1.57 1.50
CA PRO A 25 -15.26 -2.47 2.63
C PRO A 25 -13.93 -2.64 3.36
N ASN A 26 -14.01 -3.00 4.65
CA ASN A 26 -12.81 -3.43 5.36
C ASN A 26 -12.31 -4.74 4.76
N LEU A 27 -11.01 -4.84 4.58
CA LEU A 27 -10.36 -6.04 4.10
C LEU A 27 -9.72 -6.77 5.26
N GLU A 28 -9.83 -8.09 5.24
CA GLU A 28 -9.12 -8.94 6.19
C GLU A 28 -8.05 -9.70 5.44
N PHE A 29 -6.80 -9.49 5.82
CA PHE A 29 -5.74 -10.38 5.38
C PHE A 29 -5.60 -11.51 6.41
N PRO A 30 -5.20 -12.71 5.97
CA PRO A 30 -5.04 -13.84 6.88
C PRO A 30 -4.11 -13.58 8.05
N PHE A 31 -3.21 -12.60 7.91
CA PHE A 31 -2.22 -12.26 8.91
C PHE A 31 -2.56 -11.00 9.72
N ILE A 32 -3.71 -10.36 9.45
CA ILE A 32 -4.22 -9.22 10.24
C ILE A 32 -5.74 -9.41 10.46
N PRO A 33 -6.12 -10.40 11.27
CA PRO A 33 -7.54 -10.67 11.50
C PRO A 33 -8.24 -9.49 12.18
N GLY A 34 -9.45 -9.17 11.72
CA GLY A 34 -10.28 -8.14 12.32
C GLY A 34 -9.82 -6.71 12.07
N SER A 35 -8.87 -6.49 11.19
CA SER A 35 -8.37 -5.14 10.90
C SER A 35 -9.43 -4.29 10.20
N LYS A 36 -9.35 -2.98 10.42
CA LYS A 36 -10.15 -1.98 9.69
C LYS A 36 -9.37 -1.39 8.52
N PHE A 37 -8.58 -2.22 7.90
CA PHE A 37 -7.77 -1.87 6.75
C PHE A 37 -8.65 -1.76 5.51
N LYS A 38 -8.49 -0.68 4.77
CA LYS A 38 -9.16 -0.49 3.49
C LYS A 38 -8.11 -0.30 2.40
N ALA A 39 -8.39 -0.83 1.22
CA ALA A 39 -7.50 -0.66 0.08
C ALA A 39 -8.27 -0.71 -1.22
N VAL A 40 -7.76 -0.01 -2.22
CA VAL A 40 -8.21 -0.12 -3.60
C VAL A 40 -7.00 -0.29 -4.51
N ASN A 41 -7.10 -1.25 -5.43
CA ASN A 41 -6.06 -1.50 -6.42
C ASN A 41 -6.25 -0.54 -7.59
N THR A 42 -5.17 0.13 -8.00
CA THR A 42 -5.23 1.06 -9.12
C THR A 42 -5.31 0.36 -10.48
N GLY A 43 -5.03 -0.93 -10.55
CA GLY A 43 -4.94 -1.66 -11.81
C GLY A 43 -3.61 -1.44 -12.54
N ILE A 44 -2.71 -0.66 -11.96
CA ILE A 44 -1.36 -0.44 -12.51
C ILE A 44 -0.48 -1.60 -12.04
N ASP A 45 -0.21 -2.54 -12.93
CA ASP A 45 0.52 -3.77 -12.61
C ASP A 45 1.65 -4.09 -13.61
N GLU A 46 1.91 -3.17 -14.52
CA GLU A 46 3.02 -3.31 -15.46
C GLU A 46 4.36 -3.22 -14.73
N ALA A 47 5.40 -3.74 -15.36
CA ALA A 47 6.75 -3.75 -14.81
C ALA A 47 6.88 -4.49 -13.47
N GLY A 48 5.94 -5.41 -13.19
CA GLY A 48 5.98 -6.23 -11.98
C GLY A 48 5.68 -5.47 -10.69
N VAL A 49 4.88 -4.42 -10.75
CA VAL A 49 4.46 -3.66 -9.57
C VAL A 49 3.00 -3.91 -9.23
N GLN A 50 2.63 -3.66 -7.98
CA GLN A 50 1.24 -3.50 -7.58
C GLN A 50 1.11 -2.13 -6.90
N VAL A 51 0.16 -1.34 -7.34
CA VAL A 51 -0.04 0.03 -6.84
C VAL A 51 -1.43 0.14 -6.25
N ASN A 52 -1.49 0.40 -4.95
CA ASN A 52 -2.73 0.48 -4.19
C ASN A 52 -2.82 1.80 -3.43
N TYR A 53 -4.05 2.28 -3.23
CA TYR A 53 -4.33 3.25 -2.18
C TYR A 53 -4.85 2.50 -0.96
N GLU A 54 -4.42 2.92 0.22
CA GLU A 54 -4.73 2.22 1.47
C GLU A 54 -5.08 3.21 2.57
N ASP A 55 -6.00 2.80 3.45
CA ASP A 55 -6.34 3.52 4.68
C ASP A 55 -6.07 2.64 5.90
N PHE A 56 -5.28 3.16 6.84
CA PHE A 56 -5.20 2.63 8.19
C PHE A 56 -5.90 3.60 9.14
N VAL A 57 -6.53 3.10 10.18
CA VAL A 57 -7.29 3.93 11.12
C VAL A 57 -6.76 3.84 12.54
N LYS A 58 -7.02 4.89 13.32
CA LYS A 58 -6.62 4.99 14.72
C LYS A 58 -7.29 3.89 15.55
N GLY A 59 -6.56 3.38 16.52
CA GLY A 59 -7.06 2.37 17.46
C GLY A 59 -6.62 0.95 17.12
N GLU A 60 -6.01 0.74 15.97
CA GLU A 60 -5.48 -0.56 15.58
C GLU A 60 -4.03 -0.42 15.13
N ASP A 61 -3.17 -1.27 15.71
CA ASP A 61 -1.79 -1.37 15.25
C ASP A 61 -1.76 -2.34 14.07
N ILE A 62 -1.21 -1.90 12.95
CA ILE A 62 -0.99 -2.75 11.79
C ILE A 62 0.44 -3.27 11.87
N VAL A 63 0.58 -4.59 11.99
CA VAL A 63 1.88 -5.26 12.10
C VAL A 63 2.08 -6.12 10.87
N TRP A 64 3.21 -5.96 10.21
CA TRP A 64 3.48 -6.62 8.95
C TRP A 64 4.96 -6.93 8.80
N THR A 65 5.28 -8.03 8.13
CA THR A 65 6.62 -8.27 7.61
C THR A 65 6.52 -8.27 6.10
N VAL A 66 7.12 -7.30 5.46
CA VAL A 66 6.97 -7.14 4.00
C VAL A 66 7.79 -8.21 3.27
N SER A 67 7.16 -8.87 2.30
CA SER A 67 7.78 -9.91 1.48
C SER A 67 8.30 -9.38 0.14
N HIS A 68 8.21 -8.07 -0.06
CA HIS A 68 8.59 -7.33 -1.25
C HIS A 68 9.15 -5.98 -0.81
N ASP A 69 9.77 -5.24 -1.71
CA ASP A 69 10.11 -3.85 -1.44
C ASP A 69 8.84 -3.00 -1.60
N GLU A 70 8.68 -2.00 -0.75
CA GLU A 70 7.47 -1.21 -0.73
C GLU A 70 7.80 0.26 -0.53
N VAL A 71 7.34 1.10 -1.46
CA VAL A 71 7.40 2.55 -1.32
C VAL A 71 6.00 3.05 -0.99
N GLN A 72 5.90 3.91 0.02
CA GLN A 72 4.63 4.54 0.38
C GLN A 72 4.75 6.06 0.33
N TYR A 73 3.70 6.71 -0.16
CA TYR A 73 3.54 8.16 -0.14
C TYR A 73 2.27 8.51 0.62
N VAL A 74 2.41 9.32 1.66
CA VAL A 74 1.30 9.69 2.54
C VAL A 74 0.51 10.84 1.94
N VAL A 75 -0.78 10.63 1.75
CA VAL A 75 -1.72 11.61 1.19
C VAL A 75 -2.35 12.43 2.30
N SER A 76 -2.80 11.78 3.38
CA SER A 76 -3.43 12.45 4.52
C SER A 76 -3.27 11.61 5.78
N GLY A 77 -3.52 12.25 6.93
CA GLY A 77 -3.35 11.59 8.21
C GLY A 77 -1.92 11.60 8.71
N GLU A 78 -1.72 10.96 9.86
CA GLU A 78 -0.43 10.90 10.54
C GLU A 78 -0.31 9.58 11.29
N ALA A 79 0.85 8.95 11.18
CA ALA A 79 1.13 7.69 11.86
C ALA A 79 2.55 7.61 12.36
N GLU A 80 2.74 6.94 13.48
CA GLU A 80 4.05 6.49 13.94
C GLU A 80 4.36 5.16 13.26
N ILE A 81 5.55 5.07 12.69
CA ILE A 81 6.04 3.86 12.04
C ILE A 81 7.25 3.35 12.82
N GLU A 82 7.12 2.16 13.37
CA GLU A 82 8.20 1.44 14.02
C GLU A 82 8.70 0.36 13.08
N TYR A 83 10.01 0.30 12.85
CA TYR A 83 10.57 -0.65 11.91
C TYR A 83 11.74 -1.43 12.50
N HIS A 84 11.88 -2.67 12.03
CA HIS A 84 12.95 -3.58 12.39
C HIS A 84 13.54 -4.14 11.11
N LEU A 85 14.78 -3.79 10.81
CA LEU A 85 15.42 -4.13 9.54
C LEU A 85 15.98 -5.54 9.51
N PRO A 86 15.84 -6.27 8.39
CA PRO A 86 16.45 -7.57 8.22
C PRO A 86 17.99 -7.43 8.11
N PRO A 87 18.75 -8.52 8.27
CA PRO A 87 18.28 -9.87 8.57
C PRO A 87 18.09 -10.16 10.06
N LEU A 88 18.70 -9.38 10.95
CA LEU A 88 18.75 -9.71 12.38
C LEU A 88 17.67 -9.00 13.20
N MET A 89 16.98 -8.04 12.62
CA MET A 89 15.92 -7.26 13.27
C MET A 89 16.40 -6.46 14.49
N ILE A 90 17.71 -6.23 14.62
CA ILE A 90 18.28 -5.44 15.71
C ILE A 90 18.46 -3.97 15.34
N GLU A 91 18.50 -3.66 14.05
CA GLU A 91 18.51 -2.28 13.59
C GLU A 91 17.06 -1.79 13.50
N THR A 92 16.68 -0.91 14.42
CA THR A 92 15.30 -0.49 14.60
C THR A 92 15.21 1.02 14.68
N GLY A 93 14.00 1.54 14.44
CA GLY A 93 13.73 2.96 14.60
C GLY A 93 12.24 3.23 14.65
N LYS A 94 11.92 4.47 14.99
CA LYS A 94 10.56 5.02 14.97
C LYS A 94 10.59 6.34 14.27
N VAL A 95 9.64 6.56 13.36
CA VAL A 95 9.47 7.84 12.67
C VAL A 95 7.98 8.19 12.65
N VAL A 96 7.69 9.48 12.50
CA VAL A 96 6.31 9.93 12.27
C VAL A 96 6.20 10.34 10.82
N ALA A 97 5.26 9.74 10.12
CA ALA A 97 4.93 10.07 8.74
C ALA A 97 3.62 10.85 8.69
N LYS A 98 3.54 11.83 7.83
CA LYS A 98 2.38 12.70 7.64
C LYS A 98 2.24 13.03 6.16
N ALA A 99 1.19 13.77 5.80
CA ALA A 99 0.95 14.17 4.42
C ALA A 99 2.23 14.73 3.78
N GLY A 100 2.62 14.19 2.63
CA GLY A 100 3.84 14.55 1.92
C GLY A 100 5.05 13.67 2.24
N SER A 101 4.98 12.82 3.25
CA SER A 101 6.08 11.88 3.55
C SER A 101 6.13 10.76 2.51
N VAL A 102 7.33 10.37 2.13
CA VAL A 102 7.58 9.17 1.32
C VAL A 102 8.65 8.34 2.01
N TYR A 103 8.48 7.02 2.01
CA TYR A 103 9.43 6.11 2.62
C TYR A 103 9.48 4.77 1.90
N LEU A 104 10.59 4.08 2.11
CA LEU A 104 10.83 2.74 1.58
C LEU A 104 10.89 1.74 2.73
N LEU A 105 10.17 0.65 2.57
CA LEU A 105 10.28 -0.54 3.41
C LEU A 105 11.02 -1.62 2.61
N PRO A 106 12.28 -1.92 2.95
CA PRO A 106 13.00 -3.01 2.27
C PRO A 106 12.34 -4.36 2.56
N ARG A 107 12.41 -5.26 1.60
CA ARG A 107 11.94 -6.64 1.77
C ARG A 107 12.51 -7.23 3.07
N GLY A 108 11.63 -7.86 3.85
CA GLY A 108 11.98 -8.48 5.12
C GLY A 108 11.82 -7.57 6.33
N THR A 109 11.55 -6.28 6.14
CA THR A 109 11.31 -5.36 7.24
C THR A 109 10.04 -5.74 7.99
N ARG A 110 10.15 -5.84 9.32
CA ARG A 110 8.99 -5.91 10.19
C ARG A 110 8.60 -4.48 10.56
N VAL A 111 7.37 -4.14 10.34
CA VAL A 111 6.87 -2.77 10.52
C VAL A 111 5.59 -2.77 11.34
N VAL A 112 5.43 -1.73 12.16
CA VAL A 112 4.21 -1.47 12.92
C VAL A 112 3.79 -0.04 12.63
N TRP A 113 2.56 0.13 12.15
CA TRP A 113 1.94 1.46 12.00
C TRP A 113 0.95 1.69 13.14
N ARG A 114 1.08 2.86 13.75
CA ARG A 114 0.15 3.34 14.77
C ARG A 114 -0.39 4.69 14.32
N VAL A 115 -1.65 4.74 13.93
CA VAL A 115 -2.26 5.96 13.44
C VAL A 115 -2.50 6.92 14.59
N LEU A 116 -2.03 8.14 14.45
CA LEU A 116 -2.10 9.19 15.47
C LEU A 116 -3.26 10.15 15.22
N SER A 117 -3.63 10.36 13.95
CA SER A 117 -4.69 11.27 13.56
C SER A 117 -6.07 10.64 13.68
N ASP A 118 -7.10 11.48 13.87
CA ASP A 118 -8.49 11.02 13.84
C ASP A 118 -8.93 10.65 12.43
N GLU A 119 -8.39 11.33 11.42
CA GLU A 119 -8.59 10.95 10.02
C GLU A 119 -7.74 9.73 9.66
N PRO A 120 -8.15 8.94 8.66
CA PRO A 120 -7.36 7.81 8.22
C PRO A 120 -5.97 8.21 7.75
N PHE A 121 -5.00 7.35 8.02
CA PHE A 121 -3.67 7.44 7.43
C PHE A 121 -3.77 6.89 6.01
N ARG A 122 -4.05 7.79 5.08
CA ARG A 122 -4.24 7.47 3.67
C ARG A 122 -2.92 7.59 2.92
N HIS A 123 -2.56 6.55 2.23
CA HIS A 123 -1.28 6.49 1.55
C HIS A 123 -1.35 5.68 0.26
N LEU A 124 -0.48 6.04 -0.67
CA LEU A 124 -0.23 5.28 -1.89
C LEU A 124 0.87 4.27 -1.59
N CYS A 125 0.64 3.02 -1.94
CA CYS A 125 1.56 1.92 -1.72
C CYS A 125 1.99 1.34 -3.07
N ILE A 126 3.29 1.27 -3.31
CA ILE A 126 3.88 0.66 -4.51
C ILE A 126 4.71 -0.53 -4.07
N CYS A 127 4.27 -1.74 -4.45
CA CYS A 127 4.93 -3.00 -4.10
C CYS A 127 5.67 -3.55 -5.32
N PHE A 128 6.92 -3.93 -5.12
CA PHE A 128 7.73 -4.53 -6.18
C PHE A 128 8.71 -5.57 -5.63
N PRO A 129 8.72 -6.82 -6.16
CA PRO A 129 7.81 -7.29 -7.21
C PRO A 129 6.36 -7.34 -6.74
N ASN A 130 5.44 -7.41 -7.70
CA ASN A 130 4.01 -7.49 -7.43
C ASN A 130 3.71 -8.72 -6.54
N PRO A 131 3.18 -8.51 -5.33
CA PRO A 131 2.90 -9.62 -4.41
C PRO A 131 1.59 -10.35 -4.73
N GLY A 132 0.78 -9.82 -5.66
CA GLY A 132 -0.49 -10.43 -6.04
C GLY A 132 -1.56 -10.36 -4.96
N TYR A 133 -1.56 -9.34 -4.13
CA TYR A 133 -2.60 -9.18 -3.11
C TYR A 133 -3.98 -9.08 -3.78
N PRO A 134 -5.00 -9.77 -3.24
CA PRO A 134 -6.35 -9.77 -3.83
C PRO A 134 -7.14 -8.51 -3.44
N ILE A 135 -6.65 -7.35 -3.86
CA ILE A 135 -7.28 -6.06 -3.58
C ILE A 135 -8.10 -5.68 -4.80
N PRO A 136 -9.42 -5.45 -4.64
CA PRO A 136 -10.27 -5.11 -5.79
C PRO A 136 -9.97 -3.72 -6.32
N VAL A 137 -10.10 -3.57 -7.64
CA VAL A 137 -10.05 -2.26 -8.30
C VAL A 137 -11.33 -1.49 -7.96
N ALA A 138 -11.21 -0.18 -7.69
CA ALA A 138 -12.35 0.65 -7.39
C ALA A 138 -13.34 0.69 -8.55
N GLU A 139 -14.64 0.73 -8.22
CA GLU A 139 -15.71 0.77 -9.22
C GLU A 139 -15.55 1.96 -10.17
N SER A 140 -15.13 3.12 -9.64
CA SER A 140 -14.94 4.33 -10.43
C SER A 140 -13.90 4.18 -11.54
N ASN A 141 -13.05 3.14 -11.47
CA ASN A 141 -11.95 2.94 -12.41
C ASN A 141 -12.06 1.65 -13.23
N LYS A 142 -13.10 0.85 -13.05
CA LYS A 142 -13.23 -0.45 -13.73
C LYS A 142 -13.35 -0.33 -15.25
N ASP A 143 -13.89 0.77 -15.74
CA ASP A 143 -14.10 1.00 -17.16
C ASP A 143 -13.02 1.89 -17.78
N ALA A 144 -11.98 2.24 -17.03
CA ALA A 144 -10.93 3.14 -17.50
C ALA A 144 -9.82 2.43 -18.28
N GLY A 145 -9.98 1.14 -18.53
CA GLY A 145 -9.01 0.34 -19.28
C GLY A 145 -9.08 0.47 -20.79
#